data_133474ecf071812d38f432848d9f3c08
#
_entry.id   133474ecf071812d38f432848d9f3c08
#
_cell.length_a   1.000
_cell.length_b   1.000
_cell.length_c   1.000
_cell.angle_alpha   90.00
_cell.angle_beta   90.00
_cell.angle_gamma   90.00
#
_symmetry.space_group_name_H-M   'P 1'
#
loop_
_entity.id
_entity.type
_entity.pdbx_description
1 polymer ?
#
loop_
_entity_poly.entity_id
_entity_poly.type
_entity_poly.pdbx_seq_one_letter_code
_entity_poly.pdbx_strand_id
1 'polypeptide(L)'
;KGIREIIRQFPDTQLILLDDAFQHRYVKPKVNVMLMDYSRPVYDDSLLPYGRLRESAHQVNRADMVVVTKCPAGLSPLSFRLISKKLGLMPYQKLYYTSYSYGSLMPVFPEDSPYHADLAALTARDSVMLVTGIANPRGFVRHFRSFPFKVVVNHFPDHHDFTRSDIEELKNKFLTLKGERKVIVTTEKDAVRLAYNPYFPSSLKQFVFYIPVSVRMVAETEDNDLAGDLMKILG
;
A
#
# COMPACT_ATOMS: atom_id res chain seq x y z
N LYS A 1 -16.56 24.63 -2.60
CA LYS A 1 -16.97 24.95 -1.19
C LYS A 1 -15.86 24.58 -0.20
N GLY A 2 -15.38 23.32 -0.13
CA GLY A 2 -14.42 22.86 0.89
C GLY A 2 -13.14 23.70 0.99
N ILE A 3 -12.45 23.97 -0.12
CA ILE A 3 -11.22 24.79 -0.13
C ILE A 3 -11.45 26.17 0.50
N ARG A 4 -12.54 26.87 0.12
CA ARG A 4 -12.85 28.18 0.70
C ARG A 4 -13.16 28.10 2.19
N GLU A 5 -13.77 27.03 2.64
CA GLU A 5 -14.06 26.81 4.05
C GLU A 5 -12.79 26.53 4.85
N ILE A 6 -11.86 25.72 4.29
CA ILE A 6 -10.54 25.49 4.91
C ILE A 6 -9.78 26.80 5.08
N ILE A 7 -9.67 27.61 4.02
CA ILE A 7 -8.96 28.90 4.10
C ILE A 7 -9.64 29.85 5.10
N ARG A 8 -10.98 29.81 5.21
CA ARG A 8 -11.70 30.63 6.20
C ARG A 8 -11.42 30.21 7.65
N GLN A 9 -11.34 28.90 7.90
CA GLN A 9 -11.11 28.34 9.24
C GLN A 9 -9.61 28.36 9.62
N PHE A 10 -8.74 28.19 8.65
CA PHE A 10 -7.30 28.10 8.81
C PHE A 10 -6.61 29.08 7.83
N PRO A 11 -6.55 30.39 8.17
CA PRO A 11 -6.02 31.43 7.27
C PRO A 11 -4.55 31.23 6.87
N ASP A 12 -3.76 30.57 7.75
CA ASP A 12 -2.32 30.33 7.54
C ASP A 12 -2.04 29.08 6.68
N THR A 13 -3.09 28.50 6.07
CA THR A 13 -2.94 27.32 5.19
C THR A 13 -2.12 27.67 3.95
N GLN A 14 -0.94 27.08 3.82
CA GLN A 14 -0.03 27.30 2.69
C GLN A 14 -0.28 26.31 1.55
N LEU A 15 -0.73 25.09 1.86
CA LEU A 15 -0.94 24.01 0.90
C LEU A 15 -2.20 23.23 1.21
N ILE A 16 -2.97 22.91 0.17
CA ILE A 16 -4.13 22.01 0.25
C ILE A 16 -3.89 20.84 -0.69
N LEU A 17 -3.84 19.63 -0.14
CA LEU A 17 -3.77 18.39 -0.89
C LEU A 17 -5.18 17.87 -1.15
N LEU A 18 -5.45 17.48 -2.40
CA LEU A 18 -6.70 16.85 -2.81
C LEU A 18 -6.41 15.37 -3.10
N ASP A 19 -6.91 14.47 -2.26
CA ASP A 19 -6.79 13.04 -2.43
C ASP A 19 -7.90 12.48 -3.34
N ASP A 20 -7.56 11.48 -4.18
CA ASP A 20 -8.44 10.84 -5.20
C ASP A 20 -9.24 11.86 -6.06
N ALA A 21 -8.60 12.99 -6.40
CA ALA A 21 -9.29 14.13 -7.01
C ALA A 21 -8.96 14.33 -8.50
N PHE A 22 -8.21 13.44 -9.14
CA PHE A 22 -7.77 13.60 -10.53
C PHE A 22 -8.93 13.76 -11.51
N GLN A 23 -10.10 13.14 -11.25
CA GLN A 23 -11.31 13.27 -12.03
C GLN A 23 -12.12 14.54 -11.69
N HIS A 24 -11.75 15.26 -10.62
CA HIS A 24 -12.51 16.42 -10.14
C HIS A 24 -12.13 17.71 -10.88
N ARG A 25 -12.82 18.02 -11.97
CA ARG A 25 -12.47 19.09 -12.93
C ARG A 25 -12.91 20.50 -12.52
N TYR A 26 -13.66 20.66 -11.42
CA TYR A 26 -14.09 21.98 -10.94
C TYR A 26 -13.02 22.79 -10.23
N VAL A 27 -11.91 22.17 -9.90
CA VAL A 27 -10.74 22.81 -9.31
C VAL A 27 -9.56 22.61 -10.26
N LYS A 28 -8.86 23.70 -10.58
CA LYS A 28 -7.59 23.63 -11.29
C LYS A 28 -6.47 23.67 -10.23
N PRO A 29 -5.85 22.54 -9.88
CA PRO A 29 -4.74 22.54 -8.95
C PRO A 29 -3.50 23.19 -9.59
N LYS A 30 -2.55 23.61 -8.77
CA LYS A 30 -1.26 24.10 -9.25
C LYS A 30 -0.41 22.95 -9.83
N VAL A 31 -0.54 21.75 -9.24
CA VAL A 31 0.13 20.53 -9.71
C VAL A 31 -0.86 19.36 -9.69
N ASN A 32 -0.90 18.60 -10.78
CA ASN A 32 -1.59 17.33 -10.89
C ASN A 32 -0.59 16.18 -10.82
N VAL A 33 -0.65 15.39 -9.76
CA VAL A 33 0.11 14.15 -9.62
C VAL A 33 -0.80 12.97 -9.89
N MET A 34 -0.53 12.19 -10.94
CA MET A 34 -1.26 10.98 -11.25
C MET A 34 -0.54 9.76 -10.71
N LEU A 35 -1.22 8.96 -9.89
CA LEU A 35 -0.71 7.68 -9.41
C LEU A 35 -1.19 6.55 -10.32
N MET A 36 -0.26 5.69 -10.77
CA MET A 36 -0.55 4.52 -11.58
C MET A 36 0.01 3.27 -10.89
N ASP A 37 -0.82 2.27 -10.63
CA ASP A 37 -0.36 0.98 -10.12
C ASP A 37 0.42 0.23 -11.20
N TYR A 38 1.65 -0.19 -10.92
CA TYR A 38 2.50 -0.97 -11.82
C TYR A 38 1.82 -2.24 -12.35
N SER A 39 1.02 -2.89 -11.50
CA SER A 39 0.29 -4.11 -11.88
C SER A 39 -0.96 -3.86 -12.72
N ARG A 40 -1.37 -2.60 -12.87
CA ARG A 40 -2.58 -2.17 -13.60
C ARG A 40 -2.32 -0.86 -14.34
N PRO A 41 -1.46 -0.88 -15.34
CA PRO A 41 -1.13 0.33 -16.09
C PRO A 41 -2.34 0.81 -16.90
N VAL A 42 -2.53 2.12 -16.96
CA VAL A 42 -3.67 2.75 -17.65
C VAL A 42 -3.70 2.47 -19.16
N TYR A 43 -2.56 2.18 -19.76
CA TYR A 43 -2.44 1.89 -21.20
C TYR A 43 -2.84 0.45 -21.57
N ASP A 44 -2.95 -0.46 -20.59
CA ASP A 44 -3.37 -1.86 -20.79
C ASP A 44 -4.78 -2.11 -20.20
N ASP A 45 -5.54 -1.06 -19.86
CA ASP A 45 -6.89 -1.16 -19.31
C ASP A 45 -7.90 -0.38 -20.16
N SER A 46 -9.17 -0.66 -20.00
CA SER A 46 -10.28 -0.08 -20.74
C SER A 46 -11.22 0.71 -19.83
N LEU A 47 -12.05 1.56 -20.43
CA LEU A 47 -13.10 2.29 -19.73
C LEU A 47 -14.17 1.33 -19.18
N LEU A 48 -14.79 1.72 -18.07
CA LEU A 48 -16.00 1.06 -17.57
C LEU A 48 -17.08 1.03 -18.66
N PRO A 49 -17.86 -0.07 -18.80
CA PRO A 49 -17.87 -1.29 -17.97
C PRO A 49 -16.88 -2.37 -18.43
N TYR A 50 -16.20 -2.23 -19.56
CA TYR A 50 -15.30 -3.24 -20.13
C TYR A 50 -13.98 -3.36 -19.40
N GLY A 51 -13.51 -2.29 -18.76
CA GLY A 51 -12.33 -2.24 -17.91
C GLY A 51 -12.63 -1.53 -16.60
N ARG A 52 -11.63 -0.90 -16.01
CA ARG A 52 -11.72 -0.26 -14.69
C ARG A 52 -11.44 1.25 -14.73
N LEU A 53 -11.09 1.79 -15.89
CA LEU A 53 -10.79 3.20 -16.01
C LEU A 53 -12.07 4.02 -15.88
N ARG A 54 -12.05 5.03 -15.01
CA ARG A 54 -13.13 6.02 -14.87
C ARG A 54 -13.10 7.07 -16.00
N GLU A 55 -11.90 7.30 -16.57
CA GLU A 55 -11.64 8.21 -17.69
C GLU A 55 -10.67 7.55 -18.68
N SER A 56 -10.65 8.04 -19.93
CA SER A 56 -9.72 7.56 -20.96
C SER A 56 -8.27 7.65 -20.52
N ALA A 57 -7.42 6.69 -20.93
CA ALA A 57 -5.99 6.70 -20.69
C ALA A 57 -5.30 7.99 -21.16
N HIS A 58 -5.84 8.67 -22.19
CA HIS A 58 -5.35 9.98 -22.65
C HIS A 58 -5.42 11.09 -21.60
N GLN A 59 -6.16 10.90 -20.50
CA GLN A 59 -6.22 11.88 -19.42
C GLN A 59 -4.89 11.98 -18.66
N VAL A 60 -3.96 11.05 -18.87
CA VAL A 60 -2.57 11.17 -18.41
C VAL A 60 -1.93 12.50 -18.83
N ASN A 61 -2.34 13.06 -19.97
CA ASN A 61 -1.84 14.34 -20.48
C ASN A 61 -2.19 15.55 -19.58
N ARG A 62 -3.09 15.40 -18.61
CA ARG A 62 -3.41 16.43 -17.62
C ARG A 62 -2.47 16.40 -16.41
N ALA A 63 -1.70 15.35 -16.25
CA ALA A 63 -0.77 15.25 -15.15
C ALA A 63 0.50 16.07 -15.43
N ASP A 64 1.00 16.76 -14.44
CA ASP A 64 2.34 17.37 -14.45
C ASP A 64 3.38 16.32 -14.07
N MET A 65 2.99 15.40 -13.18
CA MET A 65 3.81 14.29 -12.71
C MET A 65 3.03 12.98 -12.75
N VAL A 66 3.68 11.91 -13.19
CA VAL A 66 3.14 10.55 -13.15
C VAL A 66 4.03 9.72 -12.22
N VAL A 67 3.43 9.09 -11.23
CA VAL A 67 4.12 8.21 -10.28
C VAL A 67 3.63 6.78 -10.47
N VAL A 68 4.49 5.91 -10.98
CA VAL A 68 4.22 4.47 -11.06
C VAL A 68 4.48 3.87 -9.69
N THR A 69 3.43 3.42 -9.04
CA THR A 69 3.48 2.91 -7.67
C THR A 69 3.56 1.39 -7.61
N LYS A 70 4.00 0.85 -6.48
CA LYS A 70 4.08 -0.60 -6.20
C LYS A 70 4.97 -1.37 -7.18
N CYS A 71 5.98 -0.70 -7.71
CA CYS A 71 6.98 -1.35 -8.56
C CYS A 71 7.72 -2.45 -7.80
N PRO A 72 8.13 -3.52 -8.48
CA PRO A 72 9.13 -4.44 -7.93
C PRO A 72 10.43 -3.71 -7.62
N ALA A 73 11.10 -4.06 -6.53
CA ALA A 73 12.37 -3.43 -6.14
C ALA A 73 13.50 -3.60 -7.18
N GLY A 74 13.44 -4.64 -8.00
CA GLY A 74 14.44 -4.95 -9.03
C GLY A 74 13.97 -4.65 -10.46
N LEU A 75 13.28 -3.54 -10.70
CA LEU A 75 12.92 -3.12 -12.06
C LEU A 75 14.15 -2.92 -12.92
N SER A 76 14.15 -3.56 -14.11
CA SER A 76 15.26 -3.40 -15.06
C SER A 76 15.19 -2.06 -15.79
N PRO A 77 16.33 -1.51 -16.28
CA PRO A 77 16.34 -0.32 -17.13
C PRO A 77 15.44 -0.44 -18.36
N LEU A 78 15.31 -1.65 -18.91
CA LEU A 78 14.41 -1.92 -20.03
C LEU A 78 12.94 -1.73 -19.64
N SER A 79 12.56 -2.17 -18.43
CA SER A 79 11.19 -1.99 -17.92
C SER A 79 10.82 -0.52 -17.80
N PHE A 80 11.73 0.33 -17.31
CA PHE A 80 11.52 1.79 -17.24
C PHE A 80 11.25 2.38 -18.63
N ARG A 81 12.10 2.03 -19.60
CA ARG A 81 11.95 2.51 -20.98
C ARG A 81 10.63 2.08 -21.62
N LEU A 82 10.24 0.82 -21.41
CA LEU A 82 8.98 0.29 -21.95
C LEU A 82 7.75 1.01 -21.35
N ILE A 83 7.73 1.24 -20.04
CA ILE A 83 6.65 1.95 -19.37
C ILE A 83 6.57 3.39 -19.87
N SER A 84 7.69 4.11 -19.91
CA SER A 84 7.77 5.48 -20.40
C SER A 84 7.25 5.58 -21.84
N LYS A 85 7.68 4.67 -22.72
CA LYS A 85 7.23 4.62 -24.13
C LYS A 85 5.73 4.36 -24.24
N LYS A 86 5.18 3.41 -23.45
CA LYS A 86 3.74 3.08 -23.47
C LYS A 86 2.87 4.19 -22.92
N LEU A 87 3.36 4.94 -21.94
CA LEU A 87 2.65 6.10 -21.38
C LEU A 87 2.56 7.26 -22.38
N GLY A 88 3.53 7.41 -23.28
CA GLY A 88 3.54 8.47 -24.29
C GLY A 88 3.50 9.86 -23.68
N LEU A 89 4.27 10.08 -22.60
CA LEU A 89 4.26 11.35 -21.86
C LEU A 89 4.79 12.50 -22.70
N MET A 90 4.25 13.68 -22.45
CA MET A 90 4.74 14.92 -23.05
C MET A 90 6.08 15.34 -22.44
N PRO A 91 6.94 16.11 -23.13
CA PRO A 91 8.27 16.48 -22.67
C PRO A 91 8.32 17.23 -21.32
N TYR A 92 7.23 17.92 -20.95
CA TYR A 92 7.13 18.65 -19.67
C TYR A 92 6.71 17.77 -18.50
N GLN A 93 6.17 16.58 -18.77
CA GLN A 93 5.68 15.66 -17.74
C GLN A 93 6.85 14.88 -17.13
N LYS A 94 6.84 14.74 -15.81
CA LYS A 94 7.85 13.96 -15.10
C LYS A 94 7.32 12.59 -14.70
N LEU A 95 8.17 11.58 -14.75
CA LEU A 95 7.83 10.19 -14.47
C LEU A 95 8.70 9.66 -13.33
N TYR A 96 8.01 9.14 -12.30
CA TYR A 96 8.65 8.60 -11.10
C TYR A 96 8.20 7.16 -10.86
N TYR A 97 9.02 6.41 -10.13
CA TYR A 97 8.74 5.02 -9.79
C TYR A 97 8.94 4.80 -8.30
N THR A 98 7.94 4.20 -7.67
CA THR A 98 8.00 3.89 -6.24
C THR A 98 7.72 2.42 -5.98
N SER A 99 8.32 1.88 -4.92
CA SER A 99 8.07 0.53 -4.42
C SER A 99 7.67 0.57 -2.96
N TYR A 100 7.10 -0.53 -2.48
CA TYR A 100 6.89 -0.74 -1.06
C TYR A 100 8.16 -1.28 -0.41
N SER A 101 8.47 -0.72 0.76
CA SER A 101 9.47 -1.24 1.69
C SER A 101 8.76 -1.67 2.96
N TYR A 102 8.93 -2.91 3.33
CA TYR A 102 8.38 -3.47 4.55
C TYR A 102 9.36 -3.26 5.71
N GLY A 103 8.86 -2.76 6.83
CA GLY A 103 9.63 -2.56 8.06
C GLY A 103 9.75 -3.82 8.90
N SER A 104 10.10 -3.65 10.17
CA SER A 104 10.11 -4.74 11.16
C SER A 104 8.70 -5.02 11.65
N LEU A 105 8.45 -6.24 12.12
CA LEU A 105 7.18 -6.61 12.74
C LEU A 105 6.96 -5.80 14.03
N MET A 106 5.77 -5.25 14.14
CA MET A 106 5.31 -4.49 15.31
C MET A 106 4.14 -5.23 15.96
N PRO A 107 4.10 -5.36 17.30
CA PRO A 107 2.98 -6.01 17.97
C PRO A 107 1.69 -5.20 17.79
N VAL A 108 0.58 -5.89 17.51
CA VAL A 108 -0.76 -5.27 17.48
C VAL A 108 -1.24 -4.96 18.90
N PHE A 109 -0.82 -5.78 19.87
CA PHE A 109 -1.13 -5.64 21.29
C PHE A 109 0.18 -5.54 22.10
N PRO A 110 0.77 -4.34 22.22
CA PRO A 110 2.09 -4.18 22.85
C PRO A 110 2.15 -4.64 24.32
N GLU A 111 1.06 -4.47 25.07
CA GLU A 111 0.99 -4.86 26.48
C GLU A 111 0.92 -6.38 26.68
N ASP A 112 0.41 -7.11 25.69
CA ASP A 112 0.25 -8.57 25.71
C ASP A 112 1.41 -9.30 25.02
N SER A 113 2.31 -8.58 24.32
CA SER A 113 3.38 -9.18 23.50
C SER A 113 4.74 -8.96 24.12
N PRO A 114 5.31 -9.94 24.82
CA PRO A 114 6.65 -9.84 25.41
C PRO A 114 7.76 -10.00 24.37
N TYR A 115 7.45 -10.31 23.11
CA TYR A 115 8.42 -10.64 22.08
C TYR A 115 8.44 -9.62 20.95
N HIS A 116 9.65 -9.23 20.54
CA HIS A 116 9.87 -8.66 19.23
C HIS A 116 10.02 -9.84 18.24
N ALA A 117 9.00 -10.07 17.41
CA ALA A 117 9.13 -11.05 16.35
C ALA A 117 9.98 -10.45 15.22
N ASP A 118 11.11 -11.11 14.93
CA ASP A 118 11.93 -10.78 13.76
C ASP A 118 11.67 -11.80 12.66
N LEU A 119 11.27 -11.35 11.48
CA LEU A 119 11.08 -12.21 10.31
C LEU A 119 12.36 -12.94 9.92
N ALA A 120 13.52 -12.30 10.09
CA ALA A 120 14.81 -12.89 9.77
C ALA A 120 15.20 -14.03 10.73
N ALA A 121 14.64 -14.03 11.94
CA ALA A 121 14.87 -15.09 12.93
C ALA A 121 13.95 -16.31 12.75
N LEU A 122 12.93 -16.22 11.88
CA LEU A 122 12.04 -17.35 11.59
C LEU A 122 12.66 -18.28 10.53
N THR A 123 12.47 -19.57 10.72
CA THR A 123 13.07 -20.64 9.92
C THR A 123 12.01 -21.45 9.16
N ALA A 124 12.44 -22.42 8.37
CA ALA A 124 11.55 -23.34 7.67
C ALA A 124 10.69 -24.23 8.62
N ARG A 125 11.02 -24.26 9.92
CA ARG A 125 10.24 -24.98 10.94
C ARG A 125 9.10 -24.14 11.51
N ASP A 126 9.08 -22.85 11.22
CA ASP A 126 8.11 -21.88 11.74
C ASP A 126 6.95 -21.67 10.76
N SER A 127 5.87 -21.11 11.25
CA SER A 127 4.69 -20.79 10.42
C SER A 127 4.19 -19.38 10.67
N VAL A 128 3.89 -18.68 9.58
CA VAL A 128 3.29 -17.35 9.58
C VAL A 128 1.90 -17.42 8.98
N MET A 129 0.90 -17.03 9.75
CA MET A 129 -0.47 -16.87 9.29
C MET A 129 -0.70 -15.40 8.89
N LEU A 130 -0.91 -15.15 7.63
CA LEU A 130 -1.26 -13.81 7.13
C LEU A 130 -2.78 -13.61 7.23
N VAL A 131 -3.17 -12.47 7.78
CA VAL A 131 -4.56 -12.00 7.85
C VAL A 131 -4.63 -10.66 7.16
N THR A 132 -5.42 -10.54 6.09
CA THR A 132 -5.48 -9.32 5.28
C THR A 132 -6.87 -9.04 4.75
N GLY A 133 -7.36 -7.82 4.95
CA GLY A 133 -8.60 -7.26 4.41
C GLY A 133 -8.31 -6.04 3.53
N ILE A 134 -7.36 -6.16 2.60
CA ILE A 134 -7.02 -5.12 1.62
C ILE A 134 -7.35 -5.58 0.20
N ALA A 135 -7.67 -4.63 -0.70
CA ALA A 135 -8.10 -4.90 -2.07
C ALA A 135 -7.08 -5.71 -2.91
N ASN A 136 -5.78 -5.54 -2.69
CA ASN A 136 -4.73 -6.24 -3.43
C ASN A 136 -3.62 -6.75 -2.50
N PRO A 137 -3.74 -7.95 -1.93
CA PRO A 137 -2.75 -8.53 -1.02
C PRO A 137 -1.55 -9.16 -1.73
N ARG A 138 -1.50 -9.20 -3.07
CA ARG A 138 -0.47 -9.94 -3.82
C ARG A 138 0.96 -9.54 -3.44
N GLY A 139 1.22 -8.23 -3.30
CA GLY A 139 2.54 -7.73 -2.93
C GLY A 139 2.94 -8.15 -1.52
N PHE A 140 2.01 -8.01 -0.58
CA PHE A 140 2.15 -8.43 0.80
C PHE A 140 2.43 -9.93 0.91
N VAL A 141 1.61 -10.77 0.30
CA VAL A 141 1.79 -12.23 0.30
C VAL A 141 3.11 -12.64 -0.35
N ARG A 142 3.50 -11.99 -1.46
CA ARG A 142 4.78 -12.27 -2.14
C ARG A 142 5.97 -11.96 -1.24
N HIS A 143 5.92 -10.86 -0.50
CA HIS A 143 6.97 -10.50 0.46
C HIS A 143 7.17 -11.61 1.49
N PHE A 144 6.12 -12.11 2.13
CA PHE A 144 6.23 -13.18 3.12
C PHE A 144 6.64 -14.53 2.52
N ARG A 145 6.24 -14.82 1.28
CA ARG A 145 6.64 -16.06 0.57
C ARG A 145 8.10 -16.07 0.12
N SER A 146 8.81 -14.95 0.21
CA SER A 146 10.27 -14.91 -0.05
C SER A 146 11.11 -15.42 1.11
N PHE A 147 10.52 -15.64 2.27
CA PHE A 147 11.18 -16.18 3.45
C PHE A 147 11.05 -17.71 3.52
N PRO A 148 11.91 -18.39 4.31
CA PRO A 148 11.94 -19.86 4.35
C PRO A 148 10.77 -20.50 5.12
N PHE A 149 10.08 -19.76 5.99
CA PHE A 149 8.97 -20.26 6.80
C PHE A 149 7.72 -20.59 6.00
N LYS A 150 6.82 -21.39 6.59
CA LYS A 150 5.53 -21.72 5.97
C LYS A 150 4.56 -20.54 6.09
N VAL A 151 3.93 -20.18 4.97
CA VAL A 151 2.93 -19.10 4.91
C VAL A 151 1.53 -19.66 4.67
N VAL A 152 0.59 -19.32 5.56
CA VAL A 152 -0.84 -19.59 5.41
C VAL A 152 -1.57 -18.28 5.28
N VAL A 153 -2.40 -18.11 4.24
CA VAL A 153 -3.06 -16.84 3.92
C VAL A 153 -4.55 -16.92 4.23
N ASN A 154 -5.03 -15.98 5.03
CA ASN A 154 -6.45 -15.71 5.24
C ASN A 154 -6.75 -14.32 4.65
N HIS A 155 -7.47 -14.31 3.54
CA HIS A 155 -7.83 -13.09 2.84
C HIS A 155 -9.31 -12.79 3.02
N PHE A 156 -9.61 -11.56 3.42
CA PHE A 156 -10.95 -11.01 3.57
C PHE A 156 -11.17 -9.90 2.53
N PRO A 157 -12.42 -9.54 2.25
CA PRO A 157 -12.73 -8.39 1.40
C PRO A 157 -12.08 -7.09 1.90
N ASP A 158 -11.90 -6.12 1.01
CA ASP A 158 -11.39 -4.80 1.42
C ASP A 158 -12.37 -4.13 2.39
N HIS A 159 -11.82 -3.44 3.38
CA HIS A 159 -12.59 -2.82 4.46
C HIS A 159 -13.44 -3.77 5.33
N HIS A 160 -13.06 -5.06 5.37
CA HIS A 160 -13.80 -6.06 6.16
C HIS A 160 -13.79 -5.74 7.67
N ASP A 161 -14.96 -5.75 8.27
CA ASP A 161 -15.13 -5.70 9.74
C ASP A 161 -15.15 -7.14 10.26
N PHE A 162 -14.12 -7.52 11.02
CA PHE A 162 -13.97 -8.88 11.52
C PHE A 162 -15.09 -9.23 12.50
N THR A 163 -15.94 -10.17 12.11
CA THR A 163 -17.03 -10.68 12.94
C THR A 163 -16.51 -11.64 14.01
N ARG A 164 -17.37 -11.99 14.96
CA ARG A 164 -17.06 -13.03 15.95
C ARG A 164 -16.71 -14.37 15.30
N SER A 165 -17.44 -14.74 14.26
CA SER A 165 -17.21 -15.98 13.51
C SER A 165 -15.84 -15.98 12.83
N ASP A 166 -15.44 -14.83 12.23
CA ASP A 166 -14.12 -14.70 11.59
C ASP A 166 -13.00 -14.89 12.61
N ILE A 167 -13.14 -14.28 13.80
CA ILE A 167 -12.15 -14.37 14.87
C ILE A 167 -12.06 -15.82 15.39
N GLU A 168 -13.18 -16.50 15.56
CA GLU A 168 -13.20 -17.92 15.97
C GLU A 168 -12.55 -18.81 14.90
N GLU A 169 -12.82 -18.58 13.63
CA GLU A 169 -12.18 -19.30 12.52
C GLU A 169 -10.67 -19.06 12.49
N LEU A 170 -10.20 -17.80 12.61
CA LEU A 170 -8.79 -17.45 12.68
C LEU A 170 -8.10 -18.13 13.86
N LYS A 171 -8.73 -18.14 15.03
CA LYS A 171 -8.23 -18.84 16.22
C LYS A 171 -8.04 -20.34 15.96
N ASN A 172 -9.07 -21.00 15.42
CA ASN A 172 -9.02 -22.44 15.13
C ASN A 172 -7.93 -22.77 14.11
N LYS A 173 -7.80 -21.98 13.05
CA LYS A 173 -6.73 -22.12 12.06
C LYS A 173 -5.36 -21.93 12.68
N PHE A 174 -5.17 -20.93 13.53
CA PHE A 174 -3.90 -20.68 14.21
C PHE A 174 -3.50 -21.84 15.14
N LEU A 175 -4.45 -22.38 15.89
CA LEU A 175 -4.20 -23.52 16.79
C LEU A 175 -3.77 -24.76 16.03
N THR A 176 -4.35 -25.00 14.84
CA THR A 176 -4.02 -26.15 13.99
C THR A 176 -2.75 -25.98 13.15
N LEU A 177 -2.16 -24.79 13.10
CA LEU A 177 -0.90 -24.57 12.41
C LEU A 177 0.20 -25.45 13.03
N LYS A 178 0.98 -26.07 12.16
CA LYS A 178 2.18 -26.84 12.54
C LYS A 178 3.39 -25.91 12.46
N GLY A 179 4.28 -25.98 13.46
CA GLY A 179 5.52 -25.21 13.50
C GLY A 179 6.03 -25.05 14.92
N GLU A 180 7.35 -24.83 15.06
CA GLU A 180 7.98 -24.59 16.37
C GLU A 180 7.54 -23.23 16.92
N ARG A 181 7.59 -22.21 16.08
CA ARG A 181 7.05 -20.88 16.36
C ARG A 181 5.92 -20.57 15.37
N LYS A 182 4.92 -19.88 15.87
CA LYS A 182 3.75 -19.49 15.08
C LYS A 182 3.43 -18.03 15.34
N VAL A 183 3.25 -17.25 14.28
CA VAL A 183 2.86 -15.84 14.38
C VAL A 183 1.73 -15.52 13.41
N ILE A 184 0.90 -14.57 13.79
CA ILE A 184 -0.12 -13.96 12.93
C ILE A 184 0.45 -12.63 12.47
N VAL A 185 0.45 -12.37 11.17
CA VAL A 185 0.88 -11.09 10.64
C VAL A 185 -0.23 -10.48 9.79
N THR A 186 -0.48 -9.21 10.04
CA THR A 186 -1.51 -8.45 9.34
C THR A 186 -0.94 -7.17 8.74
N THR A 187 -1.76 -6.45 7.97
CA THR A 187 -1.43 -5.11 7.49
C THR A 187 -1.63 -4.07 8.59
N GLU A 188 -0.97 -2.93 8.51
CA GLU A 188 -1.14 -1.82 9.45
C GLU A 188 -2.61 -1.36 9.53
N LYS A 189 -3.31 -1.32 8.39
CA LYS A 189 -4.74 -0.98 8.30
C LYS A 189 -5.64 -1.97 9.05
N ASP A 190 -5.37 -3.27 8.90
CA ASP A 190 -6.17 -4.31 9.54
C ASP A 190 -5.79 -4.49 11.01
N ALA A 191 -4.56 -4.15 11.40
CA ALA A 191 -4.11 -4.16 12.79
C ALA A 191 -4.99 -3.32 13.70
N VAL A 192 -5.35 -2.11 13.25
CA VAL A 192 -6.26 -1.21 13.99
C VAL A 192 -7.61 -1.89 14.23
N ARG A 193 -8.16 -2.56 13.21
CA ARG A 193 -9.45 -3.24 13.32
C ARG A 193 -9.39 -4.44 14.25
N LEU A 194 -8.30 -5.20 14.21
CA LEU A 194 -8.09 -6.32 15.13
C LEU A 194 -7.86 -5.86 16.56
N ALA A 195 -7.12 -4.76 16.77
CA ALA A 195 -6.85 -4.20 18.10
C ALA A 195 -8.11 -3.79 18.83
N TYR A 196 -9.09 -3.21 18.13
CA TYR A 196 -10.36 -2.76 18.70
C TYR A 196 -11.48 -3.81 18.58
N ASN A 197 -11.20 -5.02 18.12
CA ASN A 197 -12.21 -6.05 17.98
C ASN A 197 -12.57 -6.68 19.33
N PRO A 198 -13.84 -6.57 19.81
CA PRO A 198 -14.22 -7.03 21.14
C PRO A 198 -14.21 -8.57 21.29
N TYR A 199 -14.16 -9.29 20.17
CA TYR A 199 -14.14 -10.76 20.16
C TYR A 199 -12.72 -11.32 20.07
N PHE A 200 -11.68 -10.45 19.99
CA PHE A 200 -10.31 -10.94 19.82
C PHE A 200 -9.80 -11.59 21.11
N PRO A 201 -9.43 -12.89 21.10
CA PRO A 201 -9.13 -13.64 22.33
C PRO A 201 -7.75 -13.24 22.89
N SER A 202 -7.68 -13.02 24.21
CA SER A 202 -6.44 -12.64 24.90
C SER A 202 -5.32 -13.68 24.67
N SER A 203 -5.66 -14.97 24.52
CA SER A 203 -4.70 -16.05 24.27
C SER A 203 -3.94 -15.93 22.96
N LEU A 204 -4.44 -15.14 22.00
CA LEU A 204 -3.77 -14.93 20.70
C LEU A 204 -3.03 -13.61 20.61
N LYS A 205 -3.31 -12.64 21.45
CA LYS A 205 -2.78 -11.28 21.35
C LYS A 205 -1.24 -11.23 21.27
N GLN A 206 -0.56 -12.05 22.04
CA GLN A 206 0.92 -12.12 22.04
C GLN A 206 1.53 -12.59 20.71
N PHE A 207 0.75 -13.20 19.85
CA PHE A 207 1.23 -13.76 18.57
C PHE A 207 0.88 -12.87 17.37
N VAL A 208 0.22 -11.71 17.58
CA VAL A 208 -0.29 -10.88 16.50
C VAL A 208 0.59 -9.67 16.29
N PHE A 209 1.08 -9.56 15.06
CA PHE A 209 1.96 -8.48 14.61
C PHE A 209 1.40 -7.85 13.34
N TYR A 210 1.78 -6.62 13.09
CA TYR A 210 1.62 -5.99 11.79
C TYR A 210 2.98 -5.58 11.23
N ILE A 211 3.04 -5.40 9.93
CA ILE A 211 4.25 -4.92 9.28
C ILE A 211 3.99 -3.53 8.70
N PRO A 212 4.73 -2.50 9.16
CA PRO A 212 4.65 -1.18 8.57
C PRO A 212 5.11 -1.18 7.12
N VAL A 213 4.45 -0.39 6.29
CA VAL A 213 4.80 -0.24 4.88
C VAL A 213 5.17 1.22 4.61
N SER A 214 6.35 1.44 4.07
CA SER A 214 6.78 2.74 3.57
C SER A 214 6.91 2.72 2.05
N VAL A 215 6.76 3.90 1.45
CA VAL A 215 6.98 4.09 0.02
C VAL A 215 8.40 4.59 -0.18
N ARG A 216 9.15 3.96 -1.09
CA ARG A 216 10.51 4.38 -1.46
C ARG A 216 10.61 4.57 -2.96
N MET A 217 11.46 5.51 -3.39
CA MET A 217 11.83 5.65 -4.79
C MET A 217 12.59 4.39 -5.26
N VAL A 218 12.29 3.90 -6.47
CA VAL A 218 12.94 2.68 -7.00
C VAL A 218 14.36 2.99 -7.52
N ALA A 219 14.58 4.18 -8.06
CA ALA A 219 15.89 4.65 -8.50
C ALA A 219 16.18 5.99 -7.82
N GLU A 220 17.27 6.07 -7.10
CA GLU A 220 17.84 7.32 -6.62
C GLU A 220 18.81 7.83 -7.70
N THR A 221 18.29 8.52 -8.70
CA THR A 221 19.08 9.30 -9.65
C THR A 221 18.84 10.77 -9.35
N GLU A 222 19.78 11.63 -9.70
CA GLU A 222 19.62 13.11 -9.55
C GLU A 222 18.35 13.61 -10.27
N ASP A 223 17.90 12.91 -11.30
CA ASP A 223 16.67 13.19 -12.06
C ASP A 223 15.39 12.63 -11.41
N ASN A 224 15.45 12.01 -10.24
CA ASN A 224 14.32 11.29 -9.62
C ASN A 224 13.94 11.84 -8.22
N ASP A 225 14.09 13.16 -8.04
CA ASP A 225 13.69 13.87 -6.83
C ASP A 225 12.25 14.40 -6.96
N LEU A 226 11.28 13.53 -6.68
CA LEU A 226 9.86 13.91 -6.70
C LEU A 226 9.57 15.10 -5.77
N ALA A 227 10.12 15.10 -4.58
CA ALA A 227 9.88 16.15 -3.59
C ALA A 227 10.48 17.49 -4.03
N GLY A 228 11.73 17.49 -4.47
CA GLY A 228 12.38 18.68 -4.97
C GLY A 228 11.72 19.26 -6.22
N ASP A 229 11.29 18.41 -7.13
CA ASP A 229 10.58 18.86 -8.33
C ASP A 229 9.18 19.39 -8.01
N LEU A 230 8.48 18.77 -7.06
CA LEU A 230 7.22 19.28 -6.56
C LEU A 230 7.39 20.67 -5.92
N MET A 231 8.40 20.83 -5.09
CA MET A 231 8.70 22.12 -4.44
C MET A 231 9.07 23.20 -5.46
N LYS A 232 9.82 22.88 -6.51
CA LYS A 232 10.14 23.84 -7.60
C LYS A 232 8.88 24.33 -8.32
N ILE A 233 7.85 23.49 -8.50
CA ILE A 233 6.61 23.89 -9.15
C ILE A 233 5.70 24.68 -8.20
N LEU A 234 5.73 24.35 -6.91
CA LEU A 234 4.93 25.02 -5.88
C LEU A 234 5.49 26.39 -5.49
N GLY A 235 6.81 26.54 -5.53
CA GLY A 235 7.68 27.68 -5.26
C GLY A 235 7.43 28.86 -5.36
#